data_0553ff38a33856da058efc9718e94d06
#
_entry.id   0553ff38a33856da058efc9718e94d06
#
_cell.length_a   1.000
_cell.length_b   1.000
_cell.length_c   1.000
_cell.angle_alpha   90.00
_cell.angle_beta   90.00
_cell.angle_gamma   90.00
#
_symmetry.space_group_name_H-M   'P 1'
#
loop_
_entity.id
_entity.type
_entity.pdbx_description
1 polymer ?
#
loop_
_entity_poly.entity_id
_entity_poly.type
_entity_poly.pdbx_seq_one_letter_code
_entity_poly.pdbx_strand_id
1 'polypeptide(L)'
;MVRVSNIILPPEGDFLLLKKKAARILGVPMGKIHRCVPVRQSIDARKKSDVHYVMTVDVSLSGEADVVARVKSSQVRLAEEGPAYTFPVVTRTSQKPPVVVGSGPAGLLAALCLARAGLRPIVLERGQALEQREGCGDILEGRGFE
;
A
#
# COMPACT_ATOMS: atom_id res chain seq x y z
N MET A 1 14.17 -1.09 11.08
CA MET A 1 13.16 -2.19 11.17
C MET A 1 13.68 -3.44 10.45
N VAL A 2 13.19 -4.60 10.81
CA VAL A 2 13.49 -5.87 10.13
C VAL A 2 12.34 -6.22 9.20
N ARG A 3 12.62 -6.45 7.92
CA ARG A 3 11.63 -6.90 6.94
C ARG A 3 11.58 -8.42 6.92
N VAL A 4 10.37 -8.95 7.08
CA VAL A 4 10.08 -10.37 6.99
C VAL A 4 9.13 -10.60 5.81
N SER A 5 9.59 -11.36 4.82
CA SER A 5 8.86 -11.61 3.57
C SER A 5 8.31 -13.04 3.55
N ASN A 6 7.38 -13.28 2.61
CA ASN A 6 6.82 -14.62 2.34
C ASN A 6 6.16 -15.28 3.56
N ILE A 7 5.45 -14.51 4.37
CA ILE A 7 4.64 -15.04 5.46
C ILE A 7 3.31 -15.50 4.88
N ILE A 8 3.05 -16.79 4.94
CA ILE A 8 1.78 -17.38 4.51
C ILE A 8 0.73 -17.14 5.60
N LEU A 9 -0.39 -16.53 5.22
CA LEU A 9 -1.52 -16.26 6.10
C LEU A 9 -2.80 -16.81 5.45
N PRO A 10 -3.61 -17.64 6.14
CA PRO A 10 -4.87 -18.11 5.59
C PRO A 10 -5.85 -16.93 5.40
N PRO A 11 -6.89 -17.06 4.56
CA PRO A 11 -7.82 -15.97 4.27
C PRO A 11 -8.49 -15.38 5.51
N GLU A 12 -8.80 -16.22 6.49
CA GLU A 12 -9.38 -15.85 7.80
C GLU A 12 -8.34 -15.38 8.83
N GLY A 13 -7.07 -15.35 8.44
CA GLY A 13 -5.97 -14.99 9.34
C GLY A 13 -5.97 -13.51 9.68
N ASP A 14 -5.96 -13.20 10.96
CA ASP A 14 -5.94 -11.85 11.50
C ASP A 14 -4.51 -11.29 11.66
N PHE A 15 -4.45 -10.02 12.10
CA PHE A 15 -3.18 -9.34 12.36
C PHE A 15 -2.38 -9.98 13.50
N LEU A 16 -3.05 -10.57 14.49
CA LEU A 16 -2.40 -11.22 15.61
C LEU A 16 -1.65 -12.48 15.16
N LEU A 17 -2.29 -13.27 14.29
CA LEU A 17 -1.67 -14.44 13.68
C LEU A 17 -0.47 -14.05 12.81
N LEU A 18 -0.59 -12.96 12.04
CA LEU A 18 0.50 -12.41 11.24
C LEU A 18 1.71 -12.03 12.11
N LYS A 19 1.46 -11.28 13.20
CA LYS A 19 2.50 -10.91 14.17
C LYS A 19 3.14 -12.14 14.83
N LYS A 20 2.35 -13.15 15.18
CA LYS A 20 2.82 -14.41 15.76
C LYS A 20 3.72 -15.17 14.78
N LYS A 21 3.35 -15.25 13.50
CA LYS A 21 4.17 -15.88 12.46
C LYS A 21 5.49 -15.13 12.24
N ALA A 22 5.45 -13.80 12.18
CA ALA A 22 6.65 -12.99 12.09
C ALA A 22 7.59 -13.20 13.28
N ALA A 23 7.08 -13.21 14.51
CA ALA A 23 7.84 -13.49 15.73
C ALA A 23 8.53 -14.85 15.67
N ARG A 24 7.83 -15.89 15.19
CA ARG A 24 8.37 -17.24 15.02
C ARG A 24 9.51 -17.28 13.99
N ILE A 25 9.36 -16.62 12.86
CA ILE A 25 10.42 -16.54 11.83
C ILE A 25 11.65 -15.83 12.38
N LEU A 26 11.46 -14.76 13.14
CA LEU A 26 12.55 -14.00 13.76
C LEU A 26 13.17 -14.71 14.98
N GLY A 27 12.54 -15.78 15.47
CA GLY A 27 13.01 -16.49 16.68
C GLY A 27 12.98 -15.61 17.93
N VAL A 28 11.96 -14.74 18.04
CA VAL A 28 11.78 -13.84 19.19
C VAL A 28 10.39 -13.99 19.82
N PRO A 29 10.25 -13.79 21.14
CA PRO A 29 8.93 -13.69 21.76
C PRO A 29 8.11 -12.54 21.16
N MET A 30 6.82 -12.76 20.97
CA MET A 30 5.91 -11.75 20.39
C MET A 30 5.90 -10.43 21.19
N GLY A 31 6.12 -10.49 22.51
CA GLY A 31 6.20 -9.31 23.38
C GLY A 31 7.43 -8.43 23.13
N LYS A 32 8.47 -8.93 22.46
CA LYS A 32 9.64 -8.12 22.06
C LYS A 32 9.42 -7.35 20.76
N ILE A 33 8.31 -7.58 20.07
CA ILE A 33 7.95 -6.84 18.88
C ILE A 33 7.20 -5.57 19.29
N HIS A 34 7.86 -4.42 19.16
CA HIS A 34 7.29 -3.11 19.47
C HIS A 34 6.27 -2.70 18.42
N ARG A 35 6.59 -2.90 17.14
CA ARG A 35 5.73 -2.56 16.01
C ARG A 35 5.82 -3.62 14.91
N CYS A 36 4.68 -3.92 14.29
CA CYS A 36 4.61 -4.81 13.12
C CYS A 36 3.70 -4.12 12.09
N VAL A 37 4.23 -3.83 10.91
CA VAL A 37 3.51 -3.08 9.87
C VAL A 37 3.45 -3.93 8.60
N PRO A 38 2.27 -4.26 8.09
CA PRO A 38 2.14 -4.86 6.78
C PRO A 38 2.66 -3.90 5.69
N VAL A 39 3.56 -4.38 4.84
CA VAL A 39 4.15 -3.61 3.74
C VAL A 39 3.61 -4.08 2.40
N ARG A 40 3.36 -5.37 2.28
CA ARG A 40 2.85 -5.97 1.06
C ARG A 40 1.93 -7.14 1.39
N GLN A 41 0.83 -7.22 0.67
CA GLN A 41 -0.09 -8.35 0.66
C GLN A 41 -0.28 -8.80 -0.78
N SER A 42 -0.18 -10.09 -1.03
CA SER A 42 -0.48 -10.72 -2.31
C SER A 42 -1.35 -11.94 -2.06
N ILE A 43 -2.17 -12.30 -3.01
CA ILE A 43 -2.98 -13.52 -2.95
C ILE A 43 -2.29 -14.59 -3.78
N ASP A 44 -2.06 -15.76 -3.20
CA ASP A 44 -1.69 -16.96 -3.93
C ASP A 44 -2.92 -17.86 -4.08
N ALA A 45 -3.45 -17.92 -5.31
CA ALA A 45 -4.61 -18.72 -5.69
C ALA A 45 -4.27 -19.75 -6.77
N ARG A 46 -2.99 -20.08 -6.96
CA ARG A 46 -2.55 -21.07 -7.96
C ARG A 46 -3.17 -22.44 -7.74
N LYS A 47 -3.46 -22.79 -6.49
CA LYS A 47 -4.20 -23.99 -6.12
C LYS A 47 -5.55 -23.59 -5.53
N LYS A 48 -6.66 -23.94 -6.18
CA LYS A 48 -8.02 -23.59 -5.72
C LYS A 48 -8.34 -24.09 -4.31
N SER A 49 -7.75 -25.22 -3.90
CA SER A 49 -7.93 -25.81 -2.56
C SER A 49 -7.02 -25.20 -1.48
N ASP A 50 -6.09 -24.30 -1.85
CA ASP A 50 -5.10 -23.73 -0.93
C ASP A 50 -4.86 -22.25 -1.30
N VAL A 51 -5.92 -21.45 -1.18
CA VAL A 51 -5.85 -20.00 -1.37
C VAL A 51 -5.38 -19.36 -0.09
N HIS A 52 -4.33 -18.54 -0.18
CA HIS A 52 -3.78 -17.88 0.99
C HIS A 52 -3.14 -16.52 0.64
N TYR A 53 -2.94 -15.69 1.65
CA TYR A 53 -2.17 -14.47 1.51
C TYR A 53 -0.67 -14.74 1.69
N VAL A 54 0.14 -14.05 0.89
CA VAL A 54 1.58 -13.97 1.06
C VAL A 54 1.90 -12.54 1.52
N MET A 55 2.32 -12.44 2.77
CA MET A 55 2.52 -11.16 3.45
C MET A 55 4.01 -10.81 3.56
N THR A 56 4.29 -9.52 3.49
CA THR A 56 5.58 -8.94 3.92
C THR A 56 5.30 -7.92 5.01
N VAL A 57 6.04 -7.98 6.10
CA VAL A 57 5.90 -7.06 7.23
C VAL A 57 7.24 -6.44 7.60
N ASP A 58 7.18 -5.21 8.09
CA ASP A 58 8.30 -4.55 8.76
C ASP A 58 8.08 -4.60 10.27
N VAL A 59 9.06 -5.14 10.97
CA VAL A 59 9.01 -5.37 12.41
C VAL A 59 10.05 -4.50 13.09
N SER A 60 9.64 -3.75 14.11
CA SER A 60 10.53 -3.01 14.99
C SER A 60 10.72 -3.79 16.29
N LEU A 61 11.98 -3.99 16.66
CA LEU A 61 12.39 -4.68 17.89
C LEU A 61 13.78 -4.18 18.31
N SER A 62 14.21 -4.51 19.52
CA SER A 62 15.57 -4.18 19.97
C SER A 62 16.60 -5.14 19.40
N GLY A 63 17.77 -4.63 18.96
CA GLY A 63 18.84 -5.48 18.41
C GLY A 63 18.53 -6.03 17.02
N GLU A 64 17.95 -5.23 16.14
CA GLU A 64 17.50 -5.63 14.80
C GLU A 64 18.61 -6.28 13.97
N ALA A 65 19.82 -5.72 13.97
CA ALA A 65 20.96 -6.24 13.23
C ALA A 65 21.39 -7.63 13.72
N ASP A 66 21.40 -7.83 15.05
CA ASP A 66 21.77 -9.11 15.67
C ASP A 66 20.74 -10.20 15.33
N VAL A 67 19.45 -9.83 15.31
CA VAL A 67 18.37 -10.76 14.93
C VAL A 67 18.54 -11.17 13.47
N VAL A 68 18.78 -10.27 12.54
CA VAL A 68 19.00 -10.58 11.13
C VAL A 68 20.24 -11.48 10.95
N ALA A 69 21.35 -11.15 11.62
CA ALA A 69 22.58 -11.95 11.55
C ALA A 69 22.39 -13.37 12.11
N ARG A 70 21.59 -13.52 13.16
CA ARG A 70 21.29 -14.81 13.80
C ARG A 70 20.36 -15.69 12.94
N VAL A 71 19.29 -15.10 12.36
CA VAL A 71 18.27 -15.86 11.64
C VAL A 71 18.79 -16.43 10.32
N LYS A 72 19.73 -15.75 9.66
CA LYS A 72 20.39 -16.21 8.41
C LYS A 72 19.41 -16.75 7.36
N SER A 73 18.25 -16.10 7.21
CA SER A 73 17.20 -16.49 6.27
C SER A 73 17.07 -15.47 5.16
N SER A 74 16.90 -15.92 3.92
CA SER A 74 16.61 -15.04 2.78
C SER A 74 15.27 -14.29 2.92
N GLN A 75 14.38 -14.75 3.80
CA GLN A 75 13.12 -14.10 4.12
C GLN A 75 13.28 -12.89 5.06
N VAL A 76 14.44 -12.77 5.72
CA VAL A 76 14.68 -11.78 6.78
C VAL A 76 15.84 -10.88 6.38
N ARG A 77 15.59 -9.57 6.35
CA ARG A 77 16.62 -8.55 6.06
C ARG A 77 16.33 -7.27 6.83
N LEU A 78 17.31 -6.41 6.94
CA LEU A 78 17.04 -5.05 7.39
C LEU A 78 16.13 -4.35 6.38
N ALA A 79 15.13 -3.65 6.87
CA ALA A 79 14.26 -2.83 6.02
C ALA A 79 15.04 -1.58 5.60
N GLU A 80 15.19 -1.39 4.31
CA GLU A 80 15.67 -0.13 3.77
C GLU A 80 14.49 0.85 3.73
N GLU A 81 14.62 1.96 4.42
CA GLU A 81 13.71 3.09 4.22
C GLU A 81 14.07 3.71 2.88
N GLY A 82 13.25 3.44 1.86
CA GLY A 82 13.35 4.18 0.61
C GLY A 82 13.09 5.68 0.86
N PRO A 83 13.64 6.57 0.03
CA PRO A 83 13.37 7.99 0.15
C PRO A 83 11.86 8.22 0.10
N ALA A 84 11.34 9.04 1.03
CA ALA A 84 9.95 9.46 0.99
C ALA A 84 9.67 10.11 -0.38
N TYR A 85 8.55 9.73 -0.99
CA TYR A 85 8.16 10.37 -2.24
C TYR A 85 7.93 11.87 -2.00
N THR A 86 8.67 12.68 -2.71
CA THR A 86 8.48 14.13 -2.72
C THR A 86 7.85 14.55 -4.04
N PHE A 87 6.80 15.36 -3.95
CA PHE A 87 6.23 15.94 -5.16
C PHE A 87 7.26 16.86 -5.82
N PRO A 88 7.45 16.76 -7.14
CA PRO A 88 8.37 17.65 -7.83
C PRO A 88 7.92 19.10 -7.67
N VAL A 89 8.86 19.95 -7.33
CA VAL A 89 8.63 21.40 -7.36
C VAL A 89 8.67 21.83 -8.82
N VAL A 90 7.56 22.30 -9.33
CA VAL A 90 7.46 22.78 -10.71
C VAL A 90 7.56 24.30 -10.73
N THR A 91 8.59 24.83 -11.39
CA THR A 91 8.65 26.28 -11.67
C THR A 91 7.67 26.58 -12.82
N ARG A 92 6.67 27.39 -12.54
CA ARG A 92 5.68 27.76 -13.54
C ARG A 92 6.33 28.60 -14.65
N THR A 93 6.41 28.05 -15.85
CA THR A 93 6.94 28.74 -17.04
C THR A 93 5.85 29.39 -17.91
N SER A 94 4.58 29.01 -17.69
CA SER A 94 3.44 29.51 -18.46
C SER A 94 2.38 30.13 -17.55
N GLN A 95 1.76 31.23 -18.01
CA GLN A 95 0.62 31.82 -17.32
C GLN A 95 -0.70 31.05 -17.57
N LYS A 96 -0.74 30.20 -18.59
CA LYS A 96 -1.92 29.41 -18.91
C LYS A 96 -2.01 28.19 -17.95
N PRO A 97 -3.20 27.87 -17.44
CA PRO A 97 -3.39 26.69 -16.63
C PRO A 97 -3.15 25.41 -17.45
N PRO A 98 -2.53 24.37 -16.86
CA PRO A 98 -2.44 23.09 -17.52
C PRO A 98 -3.83 22.46 -17.68
N VAL A 99 -4.04 21.74 -18.78
CA VAL A 99 -5.30 21.06 -19.07
C VAL A 99 -5.09 19.56 -18.95
N VAL A 100 -5.94 18.90 -18.16
CA VAL A 100 -6.00 17.44 -18.02
C VAL A 100 -7.26 16.96 -18.71
N VAL A 101 -7.12 16.08 -19.68
CA VAL A 101 -8.25 15.52 -20.43
C VAL A 101 -8.62 14.17 -19.88
N GLY A 102 -9.83 14.05 -19.34
CA GLY A 102 -10.37 12.87 -18.68
C GLY A 102 -10.22 12.91 -17.16
N SER A 103 -11.29 12.57 -16.44
CA SER A 103 -11.33 12.47 -14.97
C SER A 103 -11.26 11.02 -14.46
N GLY A 104 -10.69 10.12 -15.25
CA GLY A 104 -10.36 8.77 -14.79
C GLY A 104 -9.26 8.79 -13.73
N PRO A 105 -8.89 7.62 -13.17
CA PRO A 105 -7.90 7.53 -12.07
C PRO A 105 -6.59 8.26 -12.38
N ALA A 106 -6.05 8.10 -13.58
CA ALA A 106 -4.82 8.78 -13.99
C ALA A 106 -4.99 10.31 -14.10
N GLY A 107 -6.11 10.75 -14.67
CA GLY A 107 -6.39 12.19 -14.83
C GLY A 107 -6.60 12.88 -13.49
N LEU A 108 -7.33 12.27 -12.56
CA LEU A 108 -7.53 12.80 -11.21
C LEU A 108 -6.23 12.90 -10.42
N LEU A 109 -5.37 11.87 -10.49
CA LEU A 109 -4.06 11.88 -9.83
C LEU A 109 -3.13 12.93 -10.47
N ALA A 110 -3.15 13.07 -11.80
CA ALA A 110 -2.38 14.10 -12.49
C ALA A 110 -2.84 15.51 -12.06
N ALA A 111 -4.16 15.75 -12.03
CA ALA A 111 -4.71 17.01 -11.56
C ALA A 111 -4.33 17.32 -10.10
N LEU A 112 -4.38 16.30 -9.22
CA LEU A 112 -3.95 16.42 -7.84
C LEU A 112 -2.46 16.80 -7.73
N CYS A 113 -1.59 16.12 -8.49
CA CYS A 113 -0.15 16.42 -8.51
C CYS A 113 0.12 17.86 -8.98
N LEU A 114 -0.54 18.28 -10.07
CA LEU A 114 -0.43 19.63 -10.59
C LEU A 114 -0.93 20.69 -9.58
N ALA A 115 -2.06 20.43 -8.93
CA ALA A 115 -2.59 21.32 -7.90
C ALA A 115 -1.65 21.44 -6.70
N ARG A 116 -1.08 20.33 -6.23
CA ARG A 116 -0.08 20.33 -5.15
C ARG A 116 1.22 21.04 -5.52
N ALA A 117 1.56 21.04 -6.81
CA ALA A 117 2.68 21.83 -7.33
C ALA A 117 2.36 23.34 -7.47
N GLY A 118 1.20 23.80 -7.00
CA GLY A 118 0.78 25.22 -7.05
C GLY A 118 0.21 25.64 -8.40
N LEU A 119 0.00 24.71 -9.33
CA LEU A 119 -0.66 24.97 -10.60
C LEU A 119 -2.18 24.85 -10.43
N ARG A 120 -2.93 25.54 -11.27
CA ARG A 120 -4.40 25.47 -11.27
C ARG A 120 -4.86 24.67 -12.49
N PRO A 121 -4.86 23.32 -12.44
CA PRO A 121 -5.24 22.53 -13.58
C PRO A 121 -6.73 22.69 -13.91
N ILE A 122 -7.05 22.68 -15.20
CA ILE A 122 -8.41 22.55 -15.71
C ILE A 122 -8.60 21.09 -16.10
N VAL A 123 -9.61 20.42 -15.53
CA VAL A 123 -9.95 19.04 -15.88
C VAL A 123 -11.15 19.05 -16.81
N LEU A 124 -10.99 18.47 -17.99
CA LEU A 124 -12.06 18.27 -18.96
C LEU A 124 -12.53 16.83 -18.91
N GLU A 125 -13.83 16.62 -18.66
CA GLU A 125 -14.46 15.31 -18.64
C GLU A 125 -15.57 15.26 -19.69
N ARG A 126 -15.58 14.17 -20.47
CA ARG A 126 -16.60 13.93 -21.49
C ARG A 126 -17.87 13.31 -20.91
N GLY A 127 -17.73 12.55 -19.84
CA GLY A 127 -18.85 11.86 -19.20
C GLY A 127 -19.82 12.83 -18.53
N GLN A 128 -21.00 12.32 -18.24
CA GLN A 128 -22.01 13.06 -17.46
C GLN A 128 -21.52 13.35 -16.05
N ALA A 129 -22.13 14.38 -15.41
CA ALA A 129 -21.93 14.64 -13.99
C ALA A 129 -22.23 13.39 -13.15
N LEU A 130 -21.55 13.26 -12.00
CA LEU A 130 -21.62 12.06 -11.16
C LEU A 130 -23.07 11.70 -10.78
N GLU A 131 -23.87 12.73 -10.50
CA GLU A 131 -25.27 12.62 -10.08
C GLU A 131 -26.19 12.10 -11.22
N GLN A 132 -25.73 12.19 -12.46
CA GLN A 132 -26.48 11.76 -13.65
C GLN A 132 -26.03 10.38 -14.16
N ARG A 133 -25.03 9.76 -13.52
CA ARG A 133 -24.55 8.43 -13.90
C ARG A 133 -25.40 7.38 -13.23
N GLU A 134 -26.09 6.56 -14.04
CA GLU A 134 -26.83 5.39 -13.53
C GLU A 134 -25.89 4.43 -12.75
N GLY A 135 -26.32 3.96 -11.60
CA GLY A 135 -25.58 3.03 -10.74
C GLY A 135 -24.56 3.66 -9.80
N CYS A 136 -24.22 4.94 -9.94
CA CYS A 136 -23.27 5.58 -9.01
C CYS A 136 -23.88 5.85 -7.62
N GLY A 137 -25.20 6.03 -7.53
CA GLY A 137 -25.90 6.25 -6.26
C GLY A 137 -25.75 5.06 -5.30
N ASP A 138 -25.85 3.84 -5.81
CA ASP A 138 -25.78 2.61 -5.02
C ASP A 138 -24.37 2.38 -4.45
N ILE A 139 -23.33 2.74 -5.20
CA ILE A 139 -21.94 2.63 -4.74
C ILE A 139 -21.65 3.66 -3.64
N LEU A 140 -22.15 4.89 -3.76
CA LEU A 140 -21.96 5.95 -2.77
C LEU A 140 -22.73 5.68 -1.48
N GLU A 141 -23.86 4.98 -1.56
CA GLU A 141 -24.69 4.58 -0.40
C GLU A 141 -24.27 3.22 0.20
N GLY A 142 -23.17 2.62 -0.27
CA GLY A 142 -22.65 1.36 0.25
C GLY A 142 -23.48 0.14 -0.14
N ARG A 143 -24.41 0.28 -1.05
CA ARG A 143 -25.13 -0.83 -1.68
C ARG A 143 -24.24 -1.42 -2.76
N GLY A 144 -23.41 -2.36 -2.33
CA GLY A 144 -22.38 -2.95 -3.16
C GLY A 144 -22.95 -3.92 -4.20
N PHE A 145 -22.08 -4.34 -5.07
CA PHE A 145 -22.31 -5.36 -6.09
C PHE A 145 -22.89 -6.64 -5.47
N GLU A 146 -24.11 -7.03 -5.84
CA GLU A 146 -24.60 -8.38 -5.68
C GLU A 146 -24.02 -9.31 -6.75
#